data_975238ac373bccf6f679da72aac1f9e8
#
_entry.id   975238ac373bccf6f679da72aac1f9e8
#
_cell.length_a   1.000
_cell.length_b   1.000
_cell.length_c   1.000
_cell.angle_alpha   90.00
_cell.angle_beta   90.00
_cell.angle_gamma   90.00
#
_symmetry.space_group_name_H-M   'P 1'
#
loop_
_entity.id
_entity.type
_entity.pdbx_description
1 polymer ?
#
loop_
_entity_poly.entity_id
_entity_poly.type
_entity_poly.pdbx_seq_one_letter_code
_entity_poly.pdbx_strand_id
1 'polypeptide(L)'
;MKAWPGLGISAIQLLLFLAHWFIYRTWIDFSPGLSAEAKAWLCGAALVLAFSFVPAALLNFRSSNLVIRWLYIAASIWLGFLNYLFWAACLCWPAWLVLRIFHLADGAANPPHLIAVLLFGAALAAGIFGLINARVIRVRRLSISLPNLPAAWRGRRALLMTDLHLGSINGARFAQQLSALARRLNPEIVFLPGDLFDGTRIGLDRLLAPLKEIPAPLGIYFSAGNHEEFGDPAPYIEAAAQAGFKVLDNERVNVEGVDVIGLSFSDSTYPIRVRAFLDGLGLDPAQSSILLNHAPTRLPIVEQAGVSLQLSGHTHGGQIFPFTWFTRRVFGRFTRGLHHFGSLQVLTSTGAGTWGPPMRVGTSSEVVLLTFH
;
A
#
# COMPACT_ATOMS: atom_id res chain seq x y z
N MET A 1 -21.40 23.43 0.40
CA MET A 1 -20.18 23.29 -0.43
C MET A 1 -18.98 23.09 0.50
N LYS A 2 -18.38 21.87 0.53
CA LYS A 2 -17.25 21.60 1.42
C LYS A 2 -15.97 22.12 0.77
N ALA A 3 -15.42 23.23 1.26
CA ALA A 3 -14.16 23.85 0.79
C ALA A 3 -12.90 23.00 1.10
N TRP A 4 -13.04 21.92 1.85
CA TRP A 4 -11.95 21.10 2.37
C TRP A 4 -11.09 20.34 1.34
N PRO A 5 -11.65 19.76 0.23
CA PRO A 5 -10.82 19.08 -0.75
C PRO A 5 -9.81 19.99 -1.46
N GLY A 6 -10.23 21.24 -1.76
CA GLY A 6 -9.36 22.21 -2.42
C GLY A 6 -8.17 22.63 -1.55
N LEU A 7 -8.39 22.86 -0.26
CA LEU A 7 -7.32 23.23 0.68
C LEU A 7 -6.28 22.10 0.83
N GLY A 8 -6.73 20.83 0.91
CA GLY A 8 -5.83 19.68 0.96
C GLY A 8 -4.98 19.55 -0.29
N ILE A 9 -5.57 19.69 -1.47
CA ILE A 9 -4.84 19.64 -2.76
C ILE A 9 -3.82 20.76 -2.84
N SER A 10 -4.21 22.00 -2.45
CA SER A 10 -3.30 23.15 -2.44
C SER A 10 -2.12 22.95 -1.47
N ALA A 11 -2.38 22.38 -0.29
CA ALA A 11 -1.32 22.07 0.68
C ALA A 11 -0.33 21.02 0.14
N ILE A 12 -0.83 19.96 -0.49
CA ILE A 12 0.03 18.95 -1.15
C ILE A 12 0.86 19.62 -2.25
N GLN A 13 0.25 20.44 -3.11
CA GLN A 13 0.96 21.12 -4.18
C GLN A 13 2.06 22.05 -3.65
N LEU A 14 1.77 22.77 -2.56
CA LEU A 14 2.77 23.63 -1.91
C LEU A 14 3.93 22.82 -1.34
N LEU A 15 3.66 21.68 -0.67
CA LEU A 15 4.70 20.79 -0.15
C LEU A 15 5.59 20.24 -1.27
N LEU A 16 4.99 19.83 -2.40
CA LEU A 16 5.75 19.37 -3.57
C LEU A 16 6.64 20.48 -4.11
N PHE A 17 6.13 21.71 -4.22
CA PHE A 17 6.91 22.86 -4.66
C PHE A 17 8.09 23.15 -3.72
N LEU A 18 7.86 23.19 -2.42
CA LEU A 18 8.89 23.42 -1.41
C LEU A 18 9.97 22.33 -1.41
N ALA A 19 9.58 21.06 -1.60
CA ALA A 19 10.52 19.95 -1.69
C ALA A 19 11.42 20.08 -2.93
N HIS A 20 10.87 20.39 -4.11
CA HIS A 20 11.64 20.61 -5.32
C HIS A 20 12.58 21.83 -5.20
N TRP A 21 12.06 22.93 -4.64
CA TRP A 21 12.87 24.11 -4.38
C TRP A 21 14.04 23.81 -3.46
N PHE A 22 13.82 23.07 -2.37
CA PHE A 22 14.87 22.69 -1.43
C PHE A 22 15.93 21.78 -2.07
N ILE A 23 15.53 20.80 -2.87
CA ILE A 23 16.43 19.93 -3.63
C ILE A 23 17.27 20.76 -4.60
N TYR A 24 16.62 21.64 -5.37
CA TYR A 24 17.29 22.53 -6.31
C TYR A 24 18.31 23.43 -5.62
N ARG A 25 17.92 24.11 -4.53
CA ARG A 25 18.82 24.98 -3.75
C ARG A 25 20.01 24.20 -3.20
N THR A 26 19.77 23.05 -2.56
CA THR A 26 20.86 22.22 -2.03
C THR A 26 21.83 21.80 -3.13
N TRP A 27 21.32 21.35 -4.28
CA TRP A 27 22.20 20.95 -5.39
C TRP A 27 23.07 22.10 -5.88
N ILE A 28 22.53 23.32 -6.04
CA ILE A 28 23.30 24.50 -6.48
C ILE A 28 24.32 24.90 -5.44
N ASP A 29 23.94 24.97 -4.17
CA ASP A 29 24.82 25.40 -3.09
C ASP A 29 25.99 24.42 -2.91
N PHE A 30 25.78 23.14 -3.20
CA PHE A 30 26.82 22.11 -3.18
C PHE A 30 27.56 21.92 -4.51
N SER A 31 27.19 22.64 -5.56
CA SER A 31 27.79 22.57 -6.89
C SER A 31 28.14 23.96 -7.42
N PRO A 32 29.10 24.67 -6.80
CA PRO A 32 29.40 26.09 -7.11
C PRO A 32 29.91 26.32 -8.54
N GLY A 33 30.43 25.28 -9.21
CA GLY A 33 30.93 25.36 -10.59
C GLY A 33 29.86 25.33 -11.69
N LEU A 34 28.56 25.28 -11.35
CA LEU A 34 27.48 25.24 -12.35
C LEU A 34 27.35 26.61 -13.07
N SER A 35 27.25 26.57 -14.41
CA SER A 35 26.96 27.74 -15.23
C SER A 35 25.55 28.30 -14.93
N ALA A 36 25.34 29.58 -15.23
CA ALA A 36 24.04 30.23 -15.08
C ALA A 36 22.97 29.52 -15.94
N GLU A 37 23.33 29.08 -17.13
CA GLU A 37 22.45 28.31 -18.00
C GLU A 37 22.06 26.98 -17.40
N ALA A 38 22.99 26.20 -16.85
CA ALA A 38 22.68 24.93 -16.16
C ALA A 38 21.77 25.15 -14.96
N LYS A 39 21.97 26.21 -14.17
CA LYS A 39 21.07 26.58 -13.07
C LYS A 39 19.67 26.91 -13.56
N ALA A 40 19.53 27.63 -14.68
CA ALA A 40 18.25 27.96 -15.27
C ALA A 40 17.50 26.70 -15.76
N TRP A 41 18.19 25.80 -16.44
CA TRP A 41 17.62 24.50 -16.86
C TRP A 41 17.15 23.64 -15.68
N LEU A 42 17.95 23.54 -14.62
CA LEU A 42 17.58 22.80 -13.41
C LEU A 42 16.37 23.43 -12.71
N CYS A 43 16.28 24.76 -12.67
CA CYS A 43 15.12 25.48 -12.13
C CYS A 43 13.86 25.17 -12.95
N GLY A 44 13.93 25.27 -14.27
CA GLY A 44 12.82 24.95 -15.17
C GLY A 44 12.34 23.52 -15.01
N ALA A 45 13.27 22.55 -14.96
CA ALA A 45 12.96 21.14 -14.72
C ALA A 45 12.29 20.92 -13.35
N ALA A 46 12.81 21.53 -12.29
CA ALA A 46 12.22 21.43 -10.95
C ALA A 46 10.78 21.98 -10.92
N LEU A 47 10.52 23.10 -11.60
CA LEU A 47 9.17 23.66 -11.71
C LEU A 47 8.20 22.73 -12.45
N VAL A 48 8.59 22.21 -13.62
CA VAL A 48 7.76 21.27 -14.39
C VAL A 48 7.46 20.02 -13.57
N LEU A 49 8.44 19.47 -12.89
CA LEU A 49 8.28 18.26 -12.07
C LEU A 49 7.45 18.53 -10.82
N ALA A 50 7.56 19.71 -10.20
CA ALA A 50 6.74 20.10 -9.05
C ALA A 50 5.25 20.14 -9.40
N PHE A 51 4.90 20.52 -10.61
CA PHE A 51 3.52 20.55 -11.08
C PHE A 51 3.06 19.27 -11.78
N SER A 52 3.89 18.23 -11.87
CA SER A 52 3.54 17.04 -12.64
C SER A 52 2.51 16.14 -11.96
N PHE A 53 2.66 15.89 -10.64
CA PHE A 53 1.89 14.84 -9.96
C PHE A 53 0.41 15.19 -9.73
N VAL A 54 0.13 16.37 -9.16
CA VAL A 54 -1.26 16.72 -8.79
C VAL A 54 -2.19 16.79 -10.02
N PRO A 55 -1.84 17.50 -11.11
CA PRO A 55 -2.66 17.49 -12.30
C PRO A 55 -2.80 16.11 -12.93
N ALA A 56 -1.72 15.32 -13.00
CA ALA A 56 -1.75 13.98 -13.56
C ALA A 56 -2.68 13.05 -12.75
N ALA A 57 -2.64 13.13 -11.42
CA ALA A 57 -3.52 12.37 -10.54
C ALA A 57 -5.00 12.77 -10.73
N LEU A 58 -5.30 14.08 -10.74
CA LEU A 58 -6.66 14.57 -10.93
C LEU A 58 -7.24 14.18 -12.29
N LEU A 59 -6.43 14.22 -13.35
CA LEU A 59 -6.85 13.78 -14.68
C LEU A 59 -7.05 12.26 -14.72
N ASN A 60 -6.18 11.49 -14.06
CA ASN A 60 -6.27 10.03 -14.02
C ASN A 60 -7.56 9.53 -13.34
N PHE A 61 -8.07 10.23 -12.33
CA PHE A 61 -9.36 9.91 -11.72
C PHE A 61 -10.56 10.18 -12.63
N ARG A 62 -10.40 11.01 -13.66
CA ARG A 62 -11.48 11.43 -14.56
C ARG A 62 -11.46 10.76 -15.93
N SER A 63 -10.34 10.19 -16.34
CA SER A 63 -10.16 9.73 -17.73
C SER A 63 -9.30 8.47 -17.81
N SER A 64 -9.70 7.54 -18.69
CA SER A 64 -8.96 6.33 -19.05
C SER A 64 -8.00 6.50 -20.23
N ASN A 65 -7.75 7.74 -20.65
CA ASN A 65 -6.89 8.02 -21.80
C ASN A 65 -5.47 7.49 -21.56
N LEU A 66 -4.90 6.83 -22.57
CA LEU A 66 -3.57 6.22 -22.50
C LEU A 66 -2.47 7.25 -22.19
N VAL A 67 -2.58 8.45 -22.74
CA VAL A 67 -1.61 9.55 -22.48
C VAL A 67 -1.66 9.96 -21.03
N ILE A 68 -2.86 10.20 -20.49
CA ILE A 68 -3.06 10.56 -19.08
C ILE A 68 -2.53 9.47 -18.16
N ARG A 69 -2.78 8.22 -18.50
CA ARG A 69 -2.24 7.07 -17.75
C ARG A 69 -0.71 7.09 -17.68
N TRP A 70 -0.02 7.31 -18.82
CA TRP A 70 1.43 7.35 -18.83
C TRP A 70 2.00 8.57 -18.11
N LEU A 71 1.34 9.73 -18.23
CA LEU A 71 1.69 10.92 -17.45
C LEU A 71 1.57 10.66 -15.95
N TYR A 72 0.49 10.01 -15.51
CA TYR A 72 0.31 9.65 -14.11
C TYR A 72 1.36 8.64 -13.62
N ILE A 73 1.66 7.61 -14.41
CA ILE A 73 2.71 6.63 -14.08
C ILE A 73 4.07 7.35 -13.94
N ALA A 74 4.44 8.19 -14.90
CA ALA A 74 5.70 8.94 -14.86
C ALA A 74 5.78 9.87 -13.65
N ALA A 75 4.70 10.62 -13.36
CA ALA A 75 4.62 11.50 -12.21
C ALA A 75 4.65 10.74 -10.87
N SER A 76 4.03 9.56 -10.80
CA SER A 76 4.08 8.69 -9.61
C SER A 76 5.47 8.10 -9.38
N ILE A 77 6.17 7.69 -10.44
CA ILE A 77 7.58 7.27 -10.36
C ILE A 77 8.44 8.43 -9.86
N TRP A 78 8.24 9.63 -10.44
CA TRP A 78 8.96 10.81 -10.00
C TRP A 78 8.71 11.16 -8.54
N LEU A 79 7.47 11.05 -8.07
CA LEU A 79 7.13 11.27 -6.65
C LEU A 79 7.93 10.34 -5.72
N GLY A 80 8.16 9.11 -6.13
CA GLY A 80 9.02 8.18 -5.39
C GLY A 80 10.48 8.63 -5.36
N PHE A 81 11.03 9.07 -6.50
CA PHE A 81 12.39 9.64 -6.54
C PHE A 81 12.49 10.93 -5.74
N LEU A 82 11.48 11.80 -5.80
CA LEU A 82 11.42 13.03 -5.03
C LEU A 82 11.61 12.77 -3.53
N ASN A 83 10.97 11.71 -3.00
CA ASN A 83 11.15 11.32 -1.59
C ASN A 83 12.64 11.08 -1.26
N TYR A 84 13.35 10.29 -2.06
CA TYR A 84 14.75 9.97 -1.77
C TYR A 84 15.68 11.16 -2.01
N LEU A 85 15.46 11.94 -3.08
CA LEU A 85 16.23 13.14 -3.38
C LEU A 85 16.05 14.20 -2.28
N PHE A 86 14.85 14.32 -1.72
CA PHE A 86 14.59 15.22 -0.60
C PHE A 86 15.39 14.81 0.64
N TRP A 87 15.41 13.53 1.00
CA TRP A 87 16.20 13.05 2.13
C TRP A 87 17.70 13.14 1.87
N ALA A 88 18.16 12.92 0.63
CA ALA A 88 19.55 13.18 0.25
C ALA A 88 19.91 14.65 0.46
N ALA A 89 19.06 15.57 0.01
CA ALA A 89 19.27 17.01 0.24
C ALA A 89 19.29 17.35 1.73
N CYS A 90 18.41 16.79 2.54
CA CYS A 90 18.43 16.95 3.99
C CYS A 90 19.75 16.47 4.62
N LEU A 91 20.31 15.36 4.13
CA LEU A 91 21.53 14.76 4.67
C LEU A 91 22.81 15.49 4.21
N CYS A 92 22.79 16.21 3.09
CA CYS A 92 23.94 16.98 2.61
C CYS A 92 24.43 17.99 3.66
N TRP A 93 23.52 18.72 4.29
CA TRP A 93 23.87 19.78 5.24
C TRP A 93 24.55 19.29 6.52
N PRO A 94 24.02 18.32 7.27
CA PRO A 94 24.71 17.79 8.44
C PRO A 94 26.00 17.07 8.05
N ALA A 95 26.05 16.35 6.93
CA ALA A 95 27.27 15.70 6.47
C ALA A 95 28.38 16.73 6.21
N TRP A 96 28.06 17.82 5.52
CA TRP A 96 28.98 18.91 5.30
C TRP A 96 29.43 19.58 6.59
N LEU A 97 28.50 19.84 7.52
CA LEU A 97 28.79 20.43 8.81
C LEU A 97 29.77 19.57 9.63
N VAL A 98 29.57 18.26 9.67
CA VAL A 98 30.46 17.30 10.35
C VAL A 98 31.87 17.34 9.74
N LEU A 99 31.99 17.23 8.40
CA LEU A 99 33.30 17.28 7.73
C LEU A 99 34.05 18.58 8.02
N ARG A 100 33.31 19.70 8.08
CA ARG A 100 33.88 21.01 8.37
C ARG A 100 34.35 21.15 9.81
N ILE A 101 33.56 20.72 10.79
CA ILE A 101 33.90 20.80 12.22
C ILE A 101 35.13 19.95 12.55
N PHE A 102 35.22 18.77 11.99
CA PHE A 102 36.31 17.83 12.28
C PHE A 102 37.47 17.91 11.32
N HIS A 103 37.51 18.94 10.44
CA HIS A 103 38.57 19.15 9.44
C HIS A 103 38.85 17.93 8.55
N LEU A 104 37.86 17.05 8.37
CA LEU A 104 38.03 15.82 7.60
C LEU A 104 38.06 16.05 6.07
N ALA A 105 37.79 17.26 5.63
CA ALA A 105 37.76 17.65 4.22
C ALA A 105 38.90 18.55 3.84
N ASP A 106 39.88 18.83 4.74
CA ASP A 106 41.01 19.69 4.48
C ASP A 106 41.92 19.06 3.40
N GLY A 107 42.15 19.81 2.32
CA GLY A 107 42.92 19.33 1.17
C GLY A 107 42.14 18.58 0.07
N ALA A 108 40.86 18.29 0.29
CA ALA A 108 40.05 17.68 -0.76
C ALA A 108 39.51 18.72 -1.75
N ALA A 109 39.53 18.39 -3.05
CA ALA A 109 38.95 19.23 -4.09
C ALA A 109 37.42 19.18 -4.03
N ASN A 110 36.78 20.32 -3.67
CA ASN A 110 35.34 20.50 -3.64
C ASN A 110 34.51 19.43 -2.84
N PRO A 111 34.79 19.27 -1.53
CA PRO A 111 34.12 18.27 -0.70
C PRO A 111 32.57 18.38 -0.68
N PRO A 112 31.95 19.58 -0.69
CA PRO A 112 30.50 19.70 -0.75
C PRO A 112 29.93 19.02 -1.98
N HIS A 113 30.52 19.22 -3.14
CA HIS A 113 30.05 18.61 -4.38
C HIS A 113 30.12 17.08 -4.32
N LEU A 114 31.19 16.51 -3.78
CA LEU A 114 31.31 15.06 -3.60
C LEU A 114 30.24 14.50 -2.69
N ILE A 115 29.91 15.18 -1.56
CA ILE A 115 28.81 14.79 -0.68
C ILE A 115 27.50 14.75 -1.47
N ALA A 116 27.18 15.81 -2.22
CA ALA A 116 25.96 15.88 -3.01
C ALA A 116 25.91 14.75 -4.05
N VAL A 117 26.97 14.52 -4.82
CA VAL A 117 27.02 13.45 -5.83
C VAL A 117 26.81 12.08 -5.20
N LEU A 118 27.44 11.78 -4.07
CA LEU A 118 27.30 10.50 -3.40
C LEU A 118 25.88 10.29 -2.83
N LEU A 119 25.33 11.30 -2.14
CA LEU A 119 24.00 11.17 -1.51
C LEU A 119 22.86 11.16 -2.55
N PHE A 120 22.93 12.02 -3.56
CA PHE A 120 21.93 12.02 -4.64
C PHE A 120 22.06 10.77 -5.52
N GLY A 121 23.29 10.30 -5.77
CA GLY A 121 23.53 9.02 -6.45
C GLY A 121 22.94 7.84 -5.68
N ALA A 122 23.13 7.79 -4.37
CA ALA A 122 22.51 6.77 -3.50
C ALA A 122 20.98 6.86 -3.50
N ALA A 123 20.41 8.08 -3.51
CA ALA A 123 18.98 8.30 -3.61
C ALA A 123 18.40 7.76 -4.93
N LEU A 124 19.07 8.01 -6.05
CA LEU A 124 18.69 7.45 -7.36
C LEU A 124 18.77 5.92 -7.37
N ALA A 125 19.84 5.34 -6.82
CA ALA A 125 20.01 3.91 -6.71
C ALA A 125 18.90 3.27 -5.84
N ALA A 126 18.54 3.91 -4.71
CA ALA A 126 17.44 3.48 -3.86
C ALA A 126 16.09 3.52 -4.59
N GLY A 127 15.82 4.57 -5.38
CA GLY A 127 14.61 4.66 -6.19
C GLY A 127 14.54 3.57 -7.27
N ILE A 128 15.64 3.32 -8.00
CA ILE A 128 15.72 2.24 -9.00
C ILE A 128 15.51 0.87 -8.34
N PHE A 129 16.21 0.62 -7.22
CA PHE A 129 15.99 -0.60 -6.43
C PHE A 129 14.52 -0.74 -6.02
N GLY A 130 13.90 0.34 -5.55
CA GLY A 130 12.50 0.36 -5.14
C GLY A 130 11.54 -0.02 -6.26
N LEU A 131 11.76 0.47 -7.49
CA LEU A 131 10.99 0.11 -8.69
C LEU A 131 11.09 -1.38 -9.02
N ILE A 132 12.31 -1.94 -8.97
CA ILE A 132 12.57 -3.36 -9.24
C ILE A 132 11.94 -4.22 -8.15
N ASN A 133 12.17 -3.88 -6.88
CA ASN A 133 11.68 -4.63 -5.73
C ASN A 133 10.14 -4.69 -5.66
N ALA A 134 9.44 -3.61 -6.05
CA ALA A 134 7.99 -3.58 -6.10
C ALA A 134 7.37 -4.57 -7.11
N ARG A 135 8.12 -4.95 -8.16
CA ARG A 135 7.67 -5.91 -9.18
C ARG A 135 7.83 -7.37 -8.78
N VAL A 136 8.60 -7.64 -7.70
CA VAL A 136 8.86 -8.99 -7.22
C VAL A 136 7.86 -9.35 -6.13
N ILE A 137 6.83 -10.11 -6.48
CA ILE A 137 5.80 -10.59 -5.55
C ILE A 137 6.35 -11.81 -4.82
N ARG A 138 6.49 -11.71 -3.51
CA ARG A 138 6.97 -12.80 -2.64
C ARG A 138 5.80 -13.62 -2.12
N VAL A 139 5.98 -14.93 -2.04
CA VAL A 139 5.03 -15.83 -1.40
C VAL A 139 5.50 -16.10 0.03
N ARG A 140 4.77 -15.58 0.99
CA ARG A 140 4.98 -15.92 2.40
C ARG A 140 4.08 -17.10 2.76
N ARG A 141 4.63 -18.12 3.41
CA ARG A 141 3.87 -19.29 3.87
C ARG A 141 3.78 -19.27 5.38
N LEU A 142 2.57 -19.43 5.89
CA LEU A 142 2.30 -19.42 7.34
C LEU A 142 1.37 -20.57 7.69
N SER A 143 1.65 -21.24 8.83
CA SER A 143 0.72 -22.14 9.49
C SER A 143 -0.09 -21.37 10.51
N ILE A 144 -1.41 -21.56 10.48
CA ILE A 144 -2.37 -20.92 11.38
C ILE A 144 -3.10 -22.00 12.16
N SER A 145 -2.99 -21.94 13.47
CA SER A 145 -3.81 -22.78 14.36
C SER A 145 -4.95 -21.93 14.90
N LEU A 146 -6.18 -22.34 14.63
CA LEU A 146 -7.36 -21.69 15.19
C LEU A 146 -7.98 -22.58 16.29
N PRO A 147 -8.52 -21.98 17.36
CA PRO A 147 -9.24 -22.74 18.36
C PRO A 147 -10.49 -23.39 17.72
N ASN A 148 -10.75 -24.63 18.09
CA ASN A 148 -11.95 -25.39 17.64
C ASN A 148 -12.10 -25.45 16.11
N LEU A 149 -10.99 -25.50 15.38
CA LEU A 149 -11.01 -25.59 13.92
C LEU A 149 -11.70 -26.90 13.49
N PRO A 150 -12.74 -26.84 12.62
CA PRO A 150 -13.40 -28.02 12.09
C PRO A 150 -12.43 -28.94 11.35
N ALA A 151 -12.66 -30.25 11.42
CA ALA A 151 -11.82 -31.23 10.73
C ALA A 151 -11.71 -30.97 9.21
N ALA A 152 -12.79 -30.47 8.60
CA ALA A 152 -12.82 -30.07 7.19
C ALA A 152 -11.82 -28.97 6.81
N TRP A 153 -11.38 -28.16 7.77
CA TRP A 153 -10.42 -27.07 7.54
C TRP A 153 -8.96 -27.48 7.77
N ARG A 154 -8.71 -28.61 8.42
CA ARG A 154 -7.34 -29.04 8.68
C ARG A 154 -6.61 -29.38 7.39
N GLY A 155 -5.42 -28.78 7.23
CA GLY A 155 -4.60 -28.89 6.02
C GLY A 155 -5.05 -28.00 4.85
N ARG A 156 -6.20 -27.31 4.94
CA ARG A 156 -6.65 -26.42 3.88
C ARG A 156 -5.72 -25.25 3.66
N ARG A 157 -5.64 -24.84 2.40
CA ARG A 157 -4.81 -23.71 1.97
C ARG A 157 -5.67 -22.52 1.60
N ALA A 158 -5.45 -21.40 2.28
CA ALA A 158 -6.05 -20.12 1.91
C ALA A 158 -4.99 -19.17 1.37
N LEU A 159 -5.36 -18.37 0.39
CA LEU A 159 -4.48 -17.31 -0.15
C LEU A 159 -5.01 -15.95 0.30
N LEU A 160 -4.20 -15.23 1.08
CA LEU A 160 -4.46 -13.84 1.43
C LEU A 160 -3.76 -12.95 0.40
N MET A 161 -4.55 -12.15 -0.29
CA MET A 161 -4.11 -11.08 -1.18
C MET A 161 -4.82 -9.79 -0.78
N THR A 162 -4.10 -8.72 -0.54
CA THR A 162 -4.67 -7.42 -0.19
C THR A 162 -3.87 -6.31 -0.85
N ASP A 163 -4.43 -5.11 -0.88
CA ASP A 163 -3.77 -3.92 -1.42
C ASP A 163 -3.25 -4.16 -2.83
N LEU A 164 -4.10 -4.69 -3.70
CA LEU A 164 -3.73 -4.94 -5.10
C LEU A 164 -3.66 -3.63 -5.88
N HIS A 165 -4.49 -2.65 -5.51
CA HIS A 165 -4.58 -1.34 -6.16
C HIS A 165 -4.65 -1.46 -7.68
N LEU A 166 -5.58 -2.30 -8.14
CA LEU A 166 -5.81 -2.49 -9.57
C LEU A 166 -6.31 -1.19 -10.20
N GLY A 167 -5.64 -0.74 -11.23
CA GLY A 167 -5.97 0.51 -11.92
C GLY A 167 -4.91 0.93 -12.91
N SER A 168 -4.53 2.20 -12.88
CA SER A 168 -3.63 2.77 -13.88
C SER A 168 -2.20 2.24 -13.79
N ILE A 169 -1.69 2.01 -12.59
CA ILE A 169 -0.32 1.48 -12.35
C ILE A 169 -0.35 -0.05 -12.41
N ASN A 170 -1.13 -0.66 -11.53
CA ASN A 170 -1.28 -2.11 -11.42
C ASN A 170 -2.44 -2.55 -12.34
N GLY A 171 -2.18 -2.66 -13.64
CA GLY A 171 -3.21 -2.98 -14.63
C GLY A 171 -3.47 -4.48 -14.79
N ALA A 172 -4.20 -4.85 -15.85
CA ALA A 172 -4.60 -6.23 -16.12
C ALA A 172 -3.42 -7.23 -16.19
N ARG A 173 -2.23 -6.80 -16.65
CA ARG A 173 -1.03 -7.65 -16.62
C ARG A 173 -0.60 -8.02 -15.20
N PHE A 174 -0.73 -7.11 -14.27
CA PHE A 174 -0.46 -7.39 -12.86
C PHE A 174 -1.49 -8.37 -12.29
N ALA A 175 -2.77 -8.19 -12.59
CA ALA A 175 -3.82 -9.14 -12.22
C ALA A 175 -3.58 -10.54 -12.82
N GLN A 176 -3.10 -10.63 -14.08
CA GLN A 176 -2.70 -11.89 -14.71
C GLN A 176 -1.54 -12.57 -13.98
N GLN A 177 -0.52 -11.80 -13.56
CA GLN A 177 0.60 -12.33 -12.78
C GLN A 177 0.13 -12.90 -11.43
N LEU A 178 -0.76 -12.20 -10.73
CA LEU A 178 -1.35 -12.66 -9.47
C LEU A 178 -2.19 -13.91 -9.68
N SER A 179 -3.04 -13.94 -10.69
CA SER A 179 -3.85 -15.13 -11.03
C SER A 179 -2.96 -16.34 -11.36
N ALA A 180 -1.93 -16.15 -12.18
CA ALA A 180 -0.98 -17.22 -12.51
C ALA A 180 -0.22 -17.71 -11.25
N LEU A 181 0.13 -16.83 -10.34
CA LEU A 181 0.74 -17.18 -9.06
C LEU A 181 -0.24 -17.96 -8.18
N ALA A 182 -1.48 -17.47 -8.04
CA ALA A 182 -2.52 -18.11 -7.25
C ALA A 182 -2.83 -19.53 -7.77
N ARG A 183 -2.94 -19.72 -9.09
CA ARG A 183 -3.13 -21.05 -9.70
C ARG A 183 -2.00 -22.03 -9.34
N ARG A 184 -0.74 -21.58 -9.32
CA ARG A 184 0.40 -22.42 -8.91
C ARG A 184 0.36 -22.75 -7.41
N LEU A 185 -0.17 -21.85 -6.59
CA LEU A 185 -0.31 -22.07 -5.15
C LEU A 185 -1.51 -22.97 -4.84
N ASN A 186 -2.47 -23.08 -5.77
CA ASN A 186 -3.68 -23.91 -5.69
C ASN A 186 -4.41 -23.74 -4.35
N PRO A 187 -4.88 -22.52 -4.00
CA PRO A 187 -5.64 -22.31 -2.77
C PRO A 187 -7.05 -22.86 -2.89
N GLU A 188 -7.62 -23.29 -1.78
CA GLU A 188 -9.02 -23.71 -1.72
C GLU A 188 -9.96 -22.54 -1.44
N ILE A 189 -9.44 -21.47 -0.84
CA ILE A 189 -10.16 -20.24 -0.53
C ILE A 189 -9.23 -19.03 -0.73
N VAL A 190 -9.78 -17.89 -1.13
CA VAL A 190 -9.03 -16.63 -1.27
C VAL A 190 -9.68 -15.55 -0.42
N PHE A 191 -8.87 -14.81 0.33
CA PHE A 191 -9.27 -13.66 1.12
C PHE A 191 -8.69 -12.38 0.55
N LEU A 192 -9.55 -11.38 0.31
CA LEU A 192 -9.24 -10.06 -0.23
C LEU A 192 -9.72 -8.98 0.76
N PRO A 193 -9.00 -8.72 1.86
CA PRO A 193 -9.40 -7.71 2.82
C PRO A 193 -9.03 -6.30 2.36
N GLY A 194 -9.67 -5.80 1.32
CA GLY A 194 -9.66 -4.41 0.88
C GLY A 194 -8.56 -3.98 -0.07
N ASP A 195 -8.74 -2.78 -0.60
CA ASP A 195 -7.88 -2.10 -1.58
C ASP A 195 -7.58 -2.98 -2.79
N LEU A 196 -8.64 -3.62 -3.30
CA LEU A 196 -8.60 -4.39 -4.55
C LEU A 196 -8.35 -3.45 -5.73
N PHE A 197 -8.95 -2.25 -5.70
CA PHE A 197 -8.80 -1.20 -6.71
C PHE A 197 -8.00 0.01 -6.19
N ASP A 198 -7.52 0.85 -7.11
CA ASP A 198 -6.77 2.07 -6.78
C ASP A 198 -7.66 3.32 -6.56
N GLY A 199 -8.98 3.16 -6.59
CA GLY A 199 -9.96 4.25 -6.50
C GLY A 199 -10.37 4.80 -7.86
N THR A 200 -9.83 4.31 -8.98
CA THR A 200 -10.29 4.67 -10.34
C THR A 200 -11.39 3.71 -10.79
N ARG A 201 -12.43 4.24 -11.46
CA ARG A 201 -13.60 3.46 -11.93
C ARG A 201 -13.45 2.93 -13.34
N ILE A 202 -12.23 2.77 -13.83
CA ILE A 202 -11.96 2.53 -15.24
C ILE A 202 -11.66 1.07 -15.49
N GLY A 203 -12.50 0.41 -16.31
CA GLY A 203 -12.26 -0.93 -16.80
C GLY A 203 -12.21 -1.99 -15.71
N LEU A 204 -13.05 -1.88 -14.67
CA LEU A 204 -13.08 -2.77 -13.51
C LEU A 204 -13.20 -4.24 -13.93
N ASP A 205 -14.09 -4.56 -14.87
CA ASP A 205 -14.27 -5.93 -15.37
C ASP A 205 -13.00 -6.50 -16.02
N ARG A 206 -12.31 -5.67 -16.80
CA ARG A 206 -11.05 -6.06 -17.43
C ARG A 206 -9.94 -6.29 -16.41
N LEU A 207 -9.93 -5.54 -15.32
CA LEU A 207 -8.98 -5.70 -14.23
C LEU A 207 -9.24 -6.98 -13.46
N LEU A 208 -10.51 -7.34 -13.23
CA LEU A 208 -10.92 -8.52 -12.47
C LEU A 208 -10.92 -9.81 -13.30
N ALA A 209 -11.06 -9.72 -14.63
CA ALA A 209 -11.16 -10.91 -15.49
C ALA A 209 -10.10 -11.99 -15.22
N PRO A 210 -8.79 -11.66 -15.00
CA PRO A 210 -7.82 -12.69 -14.66
C PRO A 210 -8.03 -13.32 -13.28
N LEU A 211 -8.57 -12.59 -12.32
CA LEU A 211 -8.76 -13.08 -10.95
C LEU A 211 -9.96 -14.03 -10.83
N LYS A 212 -10.94 -13.92 -11.75
CA LYS A 212 -12.06 -14.89 -11.86
C LYS A 212 -11.58 -16.31 -12.12
N GLU A 213 -10.41 -16.46 -12.74
CA GLU A 213 -9.84 -17.76 -13.14
C GLU A 213 -9.06 -18.45 -12.00
N ILE A 214 -9.01 -17.87 -10.82
CA ILE A 214 -8.32 -18.47 -9.67
C ILE A 214 -9.17 -19.66 -9.17
N PRO A 215 -8.61 -20.89 -9.14
CA PRO A 215 -9.31 -22.04 -8.63
C PRO A 215 -9.41 -21.94 -7.10
N ALA A 216 -10.55 -21.52 -6.60
CA ALA A 216 -10.86 -21.42 -5.18
C ALA A 216 -12.23 -22.05 -4.93
N PRO A 217 -12.32 -23.39 -4.77
CA PRO A 217 -13.61 -24.11 -4.68
C PRO A 217 -14.49 -23.64 -3.52
N LEU A 218 -13.91 -23.13 -2.43
CA LEU A 218 -14.65 -22.55 -1.31
C LEU A 218 -15.02 -21.08 -1.53
N GLY A 219 -14.47 -20.44 -2.56
CA GLY A 219 -14.79 -19.08 -2.96
C GLY A 219 -13.66 -18.07 -2.76
N ILE A 220 -13.90 -16.88 -3.33
CA ILE A 220 -13.09 -15.68 -3.16
C ILE A 220 -13.91 -14.69 -2.34
N TYR A 221 -13.43 -14.30 -1.17
CA TYR A 221 -14.13 -13.43 -0.23
C TYR A 221 -13.48 -12.04 -0.25
N PHE A 222 -14.28 -11.02 -0.47
CA PHE A 222 -13.84 -9.63 -0.58
C PHE A 222 -14.58 -8.76 0.44
N SER A 223 -13.83 -7.90 1.13
CA SER A 223 -14.35 -6.80 1.94
C SER A 223 -13.69 -5.51 1.46
N ALA A 224 -14.44 -4.41 1.39
CA ALA A 224 -13.93 -3.15 0.87
C ALA A 224 -12.84 -2.52 1.76
N GLY A 225 -11.84 -1.89 1.15
CA GLY A 225 -10.85 -1.03 1.78
C GLY A 225 -11.15 0.45 1.59
N ASN A 226 -10.23 1.32 2.02
CA ASN A 226 -10.44 2.77 1.91
C ASN A 226 -10.41 3.27 0.47
N HIS A 227 -9.75 2.58 -0.44
CA HIS A 227 -9.72 2.97 -1.84
C HIS A 227 -11.03 2.73 -2.57
N GLU A 228 -11.77 1.71 -2.22
CA GLU A 228 -13.14 1.51 -2.71
C GLU A 228 -14.07 2.58 -2.14
N GLU A 229 -13.81 3.07 -0.92
CA GLU A 229 -14.68 3.99 -0.19
C GLU A 229 -14.25 5.47 -0.27
N PHE A 230 -13.26 5.85 -1.09
CA PHE A 230 -12.92 7.26 -1.34
C PHE A 230 -14.06 8.08 -1.97
N GLY A 231 -15.05 7.40 -2.50
CA GLY A 231 -16.27 7.98 -3.06
C GLY A 231 -17.44 7.04 -2.85
N ASP A 232 -18.22 6.80 -3.91
CA ASP A 232 -19.28 5.80 -3.90
C ASP A 232 -18.65 4.39 -4.10
N PRO A 233 -18.77 3.45 -3.15
CA PRO A 233 -18.19 2.11 -3.25
C PRO A 233 -18.99 1.18 -4.18
N ALA A 234 -20.25 1.49 -4.49
CA ALA A 234 -21.15 0.60 -5.20
C ALA A 234 -20.59 0.05 -6.50
N PRO A 235 -19.94 0.82 -7.39
CA PRO A 235 -19.37 0.28 -8.64
C PRO A 235 -18.29 -0.79 -8.41
N TYR A 236 -17.49 -0.67 -7.35
CA TYR A 236 -16.44 -1.65 -7.02
C TYR A 236 -17.02 -2.93 -6.44
N ILE A 237 -18.00 -2.79 -5.55
CA ILE A 237 -18.75 -3.90 -4.95
C ILE A 237 -19.49 -4.68 -6.04
N GLU A 238 -20.18 -3.98 -6.93
CA GLU A 238 -20.89 -4.59 -8.05
C GLU A 238 -19.95 -5.34 -9.00
N ALA A 239 -18.82 -4.71 -9.38
CA ALA A 239 -17.83 -5.35 -10.25
C ALA A 239 -17.24 -6.61 -9.60
N ALA A 240 -16.95 -6.58 -8.29
CA ALA A 240 -16.46 -7.74 -7.54
C ALA A 240 -17.52 -8.86 -7.49
N ALA A 241 -18.78 -8.53 -7.24
CA ALA A 241 -19.89 -9.48 -7.23
C ALA A 241 -20.12 -10.11 -8.63
N GLN A 242 -20.10 -9.30 -9.69
CA GLN A 242 -20.17 -9.78 -11.09
C GLN A 242 -18.96 -10.64 -11.48
N ALA A 243 -17.83 -10.43 -10.81
CA ALA A 243 -16.66 -11.28 -10.94
C ALA A 243 -16.82 -12.64 -10.26
N GLY A 244 -17.91 -12.87 -9.52
CA GLY A 244 -18.17 -14.09 -8.76
C GLY A 244 -17.51 -14.09 -7.37
N PHE A 245 -17.03 -12.92 -6.90
CA PHE A 245 -16.51 -12.82 -5.53
C PHE A 245 -17.67 -12.70 -4.54
N LYS A 246 -17.51 -13.31 -3.39
CA LYS A 246 -18.43 -13.15 -2.26
C LYS A 246 -18.05 -11.86 -1.53
N VAL A 247 -18.81 -10.80 -1.80
CA VAL A 247 -18.61 -9.50 -1.16
C VAL A 247 -19.23 -9.57 0.23
N LEU A 248 -18.43 -9.23 1.24
CA LEU A 248 -18.84 -9.17 2.64
C LEU A 248 -18.75 -7.71 3.11
N ASP A 249 -19.89 -7.03 3.09
CA ASP A 249 -20.01 -5.64 3.54
C ASP A 249 -20.82 -5.60 4.85
N ASN A 250 -20.14 -5.71 5.98
CA ASN A 250 -20.72 -5.93 7.29
C ASN A 250 -21.60 -7.20 7.31
N GLU A 251 -21.07 -8.26 6.77
CA GLU A 251 -21.75 -9.53 6.63
C GLU A 251 -20.91 -10.69 7.17
N ARG A 252 -21.61 -11.78 7.54
CA ARG A 252 -21.03 -13.06 7.94
C ARG A 252 -21.55 -14.17 7.06
N VAL A 253 -20.68 -15.07 6.66
CA VAL A 253 -21.04 -16.35 6.02
C VAL A 253 -20.34 -17.50 6.75
N ASN A 254 -21.02 -18.62 6.87
CA ASN A 254 -20.42 -19.85 7.39
C ASN A 254 -19.85 -20.66 6.24
N VAL A 255 -18.57 -21.02 6.33
CA VAL A 255 -17.86 -21.83 5.34
C VAL A 255 -17.38 -23.10 6.01
N GLU A 256 -18.11 -24.18 5.83
CA GLU A 256 -17.82 -25.50 6.41
C GLU A 256 -17.45 -25.45 7.90
N GLY A 257 -18.22 -24.69 8.67
CA GLY A 257 -18.08 -24.58 10.13
C GLY A 257 -17.14 -23.47 10.62
N VAL A 258 -16.56 -22.65 9.73
CA VAL A 258 -15.80 -21.44 10.10
C VAL A 258 -16.58 -20.21 9.65
N ASP A 259 -16.76 -19.25 10.54
CA ASP A 259 -17.40 -17.98 10.21
C ASP A 259 -16.40 -17.05 9.52
N VAL A 260 -16.69 -16.65 8.28
CA VAL A 260 -15.97 -15.64 7.53
C VAL A 260 -16.77 -14.35 7.58
N ILE A 261 -16.17 -13.30 8.11
CA ILE A 261 -16.80 -12.02 8.43
C ILE A 261 -16.10 -10.92 7.63
N GLY A 262 -16.85 -10.05 6.97
CA GLY A 262 -16.32 -8.84 6.35
C GLY A 262 -16.80 -7.60 7.07
N LEU A 263 -15.88 -6.67 7.34
CA LEU A 263 -16.17 -5.38 7.94
C LEU A 263 -15.83 -4.27 6.94
N SER A 264 -16.79 -3.39 6.61
CA SER A 264 -16.54 -2.24 5.74
C SER A 264 -15.50 -1.31 6.35
N PHE A 265 -14.70 -0.67 5.50
CA PHE A 265 -13.65 0.22 6.02
C PHE A 265 -14.24 1.42 6.76
N SER A 266 -15.30 2.04 6.24
CA SER A 266 -15.96 3.19 6.89
C SER A 266 -16.42 2.88 8.29
N ASP A 267 -17.06 1.72 8.50
CA ASP A 267 -17.53 1.31 9.83
C ASP A 267 -16.37 0.92 10.75
N SER A 268 -15.30 0.34 10.20
CA SER A 268 -14.09 0.00 10.95
C SER A 268 -13.42 1.21 11.61
N THR A 269 -13.66 2.42 11.10
CA THR A 269 -13.12 3.67 11.65
C THR A 269 -13.84 4.11 12.94
N TYR A 270 -15.09 3.65 13.18
CA TYR A 270 -15.91 4.03 14.33
C TYR A 270 -16.03 2.90 15.35
N PRO A 271 -15.45 3.03 16.56
CA PRO A 271 -15.47 1.98 17.59
C PRO A 271 -16.87 1.48 17.92
N ILE A 272 -17.84 2.41 17.98
CA ILE A 272 -19.24 2.09 18.32
C ILE A 272 -19.87 1.18 17.24
N ARG A 273 -19.61 1.46 15.95
CA ARG A 273 -20.16 0.68 14.86
C ARG A 273 -19.55 -0.73 14.80
N VAL A 274 -18.23 -0.84 14.98
CA VAL A 274 -17.53 -2.13 15.04
C VAL A 274 -18.10 -2.98 16.18
N ARG A 275 -18.27 -2.38 17.37
CA ARG A 275 -18.85 -3.08 18.52
C ARG A 275 -20.28 -3.53 18.21
N ALA A 276 -21.15 -2.62 17.77
CA ALA A 276 -22.54 -2.95 17.47
C ALA A 276 -22.68 -4.06 16.40
N PHE A 277 -21.83 -4.01 15.37
CA PHE A 277 -21.83 -5.05 14.34
C PHE A 277 -21.39 -6.41 14.90
N LEU A 278 -20.25 -6.48 15.59
CA LEU A 278 -19.72 -7.75 16.09
C LEU A 278 -20.60 -8.33 17.20
N ASP A 279 -21.12 -7.51 18.12
CA ASP A 279 -22.05 -7.94 19.18
C ASP A 279 -23.36 -8.49 18.56
N GLY A 280 -23.83 -7.82 17.48
CA GLY A 280 -25.03 -8.25 16.74
C GLY A 280 -24.87 -9.60 16.01
N LEU A 281 -23.64 -10.03 15.71
CA LEU A 281 -23.37 -11.33 15.11
C LEU A 281 -23.57 -12.48 16.10
N GLY A 282 -23.44 -12.24 17.41
CA GLY A 282 -23.53 -13.28 18.43
C GLY A 282 -22.56 -14.42 18.18
N LEU A 283 -21.27 -14.08 17.98
CA LEU A 283 -20.24 -15.08 17.69
C LEU A 283 -20.13 -16.09 18.84
N ASP A 284 -20.07 -17.35 18.49
CA ASP A 284 -19.78 -18.41 19.45
C ASP A 284 -18.26 -18.55 19.63
N PRO A 285 -17.68 -18.27 20.81
CA PRO A 285 -16.26 -18.45 21.06
C PRO A 285 -15.76 -19.90 20.88
N ALA A 286 -16.67 -20.87 20.90
CA ALA A 286 -16.37 -22.27 20.60
C ALA A 286 -16.28 -22.55 19.08
N GLN A 287 -16.56 -21.57 18.21
CA GLN A 287 -16.48 -21.70 16.78
C GLN A 287 -15.35 -20.82 16.23
N SER A 288 -14.53 -21.36 15.32
CA SER A 288 -13.50 -20.58 14.67
C SER A 288 -14.09 -19.49 13.77
N SER A 289 -13.50 -18.29 13.80
CA SER A 289 -13.93 -17.16 12.97
C SER A 289 -12.75 -16.41 12.37
N ILE A 290 -12.94 -15.92 11.15
CA ILE A 290 -11.96 -15.15 10.37
C ILE A 290 -12.61 -13.83 9.98
N LEU A 291 -12.05 -12.71 10.46
CA LEU A 291 -12.49 -11.35 10.13
C LEU A 291 -11.61 -10.75 9.03
N LEU A 292 -12.21 -10.33 7.94
CA LEU A 292 -11.61 -9.47 6.94
C LEU A 292 -11.84 -8.02 7.37
N ASN A 293 -10.81 -7.40 7.93
CA ASN A 293 -10.79 -5.99 8.31
C ASN A 293 -9.58 -5.34 7.67
N HIS A 294 -9.82 -4.46 6.69
CA HIS A 294 -8.74 -3.91 5.88
C HIS A 294 -7.58 -3.34 6.70
N ALA A 295 -7.85 -2.51 7.71
CA ALA A 295 -6.82 -1.99 8.60
C ALA A 295 -6.68 -2.82 9.89
N PRO A 296 -5.44 -3.02 10.43
CA PRO A 296 -5.22 -3.75 11.70
C PRO A 296 -5.56 -2.87 12.90
N THR A 297 -6.83 -2.48 13.01
CA THR A 297 -7.34 -1.55 14.03
C THR A 297 -8.44 -2.20 14.87
N ARG A 298 -8.86 -1.51 15.94
CA ARG A 298 -9.96 -1.92 16.84
C ARG A 298 -9.75 -3.28 17.52
N LEU A 299 -8.49 -3.72 17.63
CA LEU A 299 -8.15 -5.05 18.14
C LEU A 299 -8.78 -5.39 19.51
N PRO A 300 -8.90 -4.46 20.48
CA PRO A 300 -9.58 -4.76 21.74
C PRO A 300 -11.07 -5.12 21.55
N ILE A 301 -11.76 -4.48 20.61
CA ILE A 301 -13.18 -4.76 20.32
C ILE A 301 -13.32 -6.11 19.61
N VAL A 302 -12.45 -6.36 18.64
CA VAL A 302 -12.45 -7.59 17.86
C VAL A 302 -12.11 -8.80 18.73
N GLU A 303 -11.16 -8.66 19.64
CA GLU A 303 -10.78 -9.71 20.59
C GLU A 303 -11.92 -10.01 21.58
N GLN A 304 -12.54 -8.97 22.15
CA GLN A 304 -13.68 -9.12 23.07
C GLN A 304 -14.89 -9.78 22.42
N ALA A 305 -15.07 -9.60 21.11
CA ALA A 305 -16.13 -10.26 20.34
C ALA A 305 -15.85 -11.75 20.07
N GLY A 306 -14.67 -12.28 20.43
CA GLY A 306 -14.32 -13.68 20.26
C GLY A 306 -13.84 -14.07 18.87
N VAL A 307 -13.44 -13.11 18.03
CA VAL A 307 -12.84 -13.40 16.72
C VAL A 307 -11.51 -14.13 16.88
N SER A 308 -11.33 -15.22 16.12
CA SER A 308 -10.13 -16.07 16.22
C SER A 308 -8.94 -15.52 15.41
N LEU A 309 -9.22 -15.01 14.20
CA LEU A 309 -8.20 -14.48 13.28
C LEU A 309 -8.71 -13.22 12.57
N GLN A 310 -7.94 -12.14 12.61
CA GLN A 310 -8.14 -10.98 11.75
C GLN A 310 -7.12 -10.97 10.63
N LEU A 311 -7.57 -10.83 9.38
CA LEU A 311 -6.77 -10.64 8.17
C LEU A 311 -6.83 -9.19 7.73
N SER A 312 -5.67 -8.55 7.57
CA SER A 312 -5.56 -7.12 7.27
C SER A 312 -4.47 -6.82 6.23
N GLY A 313 -4.58 -5.65 5.63
CA GLY A 313 -3.60 -4.99 4.77
C GLY A 313 -3.36 -3.56 5.19
N HIS A 314 -3.68 -2.59 4.29
CA HIS A 314 -3.70 -1.14 4.51
C HIS A 314 -2.34 -0.49 4.77
N THR A 315 -1.52 -1.10 5.59
CA THR A 315 -0.28 -0.49 6.08
C THR A 315 0.81 -0.42 5.03
N HIS A 316 0.77 -1.30 4.02
CA HIS A 316 1.87 -1.56 3.08
C HIS A 316 3.24 -1.79 3.77
N GLY A 317 3.25 -1.94 5.12
CA GLY A 317 4.46 -1.84 5.93
C GLY A 317 5.16 -0.48 5.82
N GLY A 318 4.45 0.56 5.36
CA GLY A 318 4.96 1.90 5.04
C GLY A 318 5.54 2.04 3.64
N GLN A 319 5.51 1.00 2.82
CA GLN A 319 5.89 0.92 1.40
C GLN A 319 7.31 1.42 1.07
N ILE A 320 7.64 2.70 1.32
CA ILE A 320 8.93 3.32 1.04
C ILE A 320 9.51 3.99 2.30
N PHE A 321 10.81 3.79 2.55
CA PHE A 321 11.51 4.49 3.63
C PHE A 321 11.52 6.01 3.35
N PRO A 322 11.28 6.89 4.38
CA PRO A 322 11.19 6.57 5.81
C PRO A 322 9.75 6.30 6.32
N PHE A 323 8.74 6.23 5.45
CA PHE A 323 7.36 5.96 5.86
C PHE A 323 7.21 4.61 6.57
N THR A 324 8.09 3.64 6.30
CA THR A 324 8.20 2.38 7.06
C THR A 324 8.37 2.62 8.57
N TRP A 325 9.10 3.65 8.95
CA TRP A 325 9.30 4.02 10.35
C TRP A 325 8.04 4.68 10.93
N PHE A 326 7.41 5.62 10.20
CA PHE A 326 6.18 6.28 10.63
C PHE A 326 5.02 5.29 10.80
N THR A 327 4.82 4.40 9.83
CA THR A 327 3.78 3.37 9.87
C THR A 327 3.97 2.44 11.07
N ARG A 328 5.22 2.07 11.38
CA ARG A 328 5.54 1.28 12.56
C ARG A 328 5.23 2.02 13.88
N ARG A 329 5.36 3.35 13.91
CA ARG A 329 4.98 4.17 15.09
C ARG A 329 3.47 4.20 15.28
N VAL A 330 2.69 4.16 14.21
CA VAL A 330 1.22 4.18 14.27
C VAL A 330 0.65 2.80 14.64
N PHE A 331 1.06 1.74 13.95
CA PHE A 331 0.48 0.39 14.09
C PHE A 331 1.31 -0.54 14.98
N GLY A 332 2.46 -0.10 15.47
CA GLY A 332 3.36 -0.92 16.30
C GLY A 332 3.76 -2.22 15.61
N ARG A 333 3.70 -3.32 16.37
CA ARG A 333 3.99 -4.67 15.86
C ARG A 333 2.99 -5.14 14.78
N PHE A 334 1.77 -4.59 14.78
CA PHE A 334 0.71 -4.95 13.83
C PHE A 334 0.88 -4.30 12.45
N THR A 335 1.96 -3.55 12.24
CA THR A 335 2.29 -3.00 10.92
C THR A 335 2.41 -4.09 9.84
N ARG A 336 2.92 -5.26 10.18
CA ARG A 336 3.05 -6.43 9.28
C ARG A 336 3.30 -7.70 10.06
N GLY A 337 2.91 -8.83 9.48
CA GLY A 337 3.19 -10.16 10.02
C GLY A 337 2.06 -10.69 10.89
N LEU A 338 2.27 -11.89 11.42
CA LEU A 338 1.35 -12.55 12.33
C LEU A 338 1.72 -12.23 13.77
N HIS A 339 0.77 -11.70 14.52
CA HIS A 339 0.93 -11.32 15.91
C HIS A 339 -0.32 -11.66 16.70
N HIS A 340 -0.22 -11.71 18.03
CA HIS A 340 -1.34 -11.94 18.93
C HIS A 340 -1.71 -10.65 19.66
N PHE A 341 -3.01 -10.42 19.82
CA PHE A 341 -3.59 -9.44 20.73
C PHE A 341 -4.58 -10.18 21.64
N GLY A 342 -4.16 -10.51 22.87
CA GLY A 342 -4.91 -11.45 23.71
C GLY A 342 -5.06 -12.80 23.00
N SER A 343 -6.29 -13.27 22.90
CA SER A 343 -6.67 -14.50 22.18
C SER A 343 -6.72 -14.33 20.66
N LEU A 344 -6.87 -13.09 20.16
CA LEU A 344 -6.99 -12.79 18.75
C LEU A 344 -5.64 -12.93 18.02
N GLN A 345 -5.60 -13.70 16.94
CA GLN A 345 -4.52 -13.66 15.97
C GLN A 345 -4.76 -12.54 14.95
N VAL A 346 -3.73 -11.74 14.67
CA VAL A 346 -3.79 -10.63 13.71
C VAL A 346 -2.70 -10.83 12.67
N LEU A 347 -3.09 -11.05 11.44
CA LEU A 347 -2.17 -11.14 10.30
C LEU A 347 -2.34 -9.90 9.43
N THR A 348 -1.28 -9.09 9.36
CA THR A 348 -1.21 -7.95 8.46
C THR A 348 -0.23 -8.23 7.34
N SER A 349 -0.71 -8.22 6.09
CA SER A 349 0.14 -8.29 4.91
C SER A 349 0.62 -6.91 4.49
N THR A 350 1.80 -6.86 3.86
CA THR A 350 2.30 -5.64 3.22
C THR A 350 1.66 -5.37 1.86
N GLY A 351 0.78 -6.26 1.41
CA GLY A 351 0.07 -6.14 0.15
C GLY A 351 0.88 -6.53 -1.09
N ALA A 352 0.17 -6.88 -2.14
CA ALA A 352 0.78 -7.30 -3.41
C ALA A 352 1.09 -6.12 -4.34
N GLY A 353 0.23 -5.10 -4.36
CA GLY A 353 0.37 -3.89 -5.17
C GLY A 353 1.15 -2.78 -4.48
N THR A 354 1.01 -1.58 -5.03
CA THR A 354 1.57 -0.35 -4.50
C THR A 354 0.57 0.78 -4.68
N TRP A 355 0.56 1.72 -3.74
CA TRP A 355 -0.21 2.93 -3.84
C TRP A 355 0.69 4.14 -4.12
N GLY A 356 0.27 5.05 -5.01
CA GLY A 356 1.09 6.20 -5.41
C GLY A 356 2.38 5.75 -6.14
N PRO A 357 3.58 6.02 -5.60
CA PRO A 357 4.81 5.58 -6.23
C PRO A 357 4.90 4.05 -6.37
N PRO A 358 5.16 3.52 -7.59
CA PRO A 358 5.31 2.07 -7.79
C PRO A 358 6.67 1.55 -7.30
N MET A 359 6.97 1.81 -6.04
CA MET A 359 8.26 1.51 -5.41
C MET A 359 8.08 0.86 -4.05
N ARG A 360 9.02 -0.03 -3.69
CA ARG A 360 9.13 -0.59 -2.34
C ARG A 360 10.57 -0.59 -1.86
N VAL A 361 10.84 0.15 -0.77
CA VAL A 361 12.14 0.19 -0.08
C VAL A 361 11.91 0.04 1.42
N GLY A 362 12.48 -0.99 2.01
CA GLY A 362 12.23 -1.37 3.40
C GLY A 362 11.03 -2.30 3.59
N THR A 363 10.27 -2.55 2.51
CA THR A 363 9.18 -3.53 2.44
C THR A 363 9.25 -4.33 1.13
N SER A 364 8.34 -5.26 0.94
CA SER A 364 8.21 -6.05 -0.28
C SER A 364 6.76 -6.26 -0.66
N SER A 365 6.48 -6.44 -1.95
CA SER A 365 5.20 -6.97 -2.42
C SER A 365 5.06 -8.43 -2.00
N GLU A 366 3.90 -8.81 -1.44
CA GLU A 366 3.67 -10.19 -1.00
C GLU A 366 2.23 -10.66 -1.20
N VAL A 367 2.09 -11.95 -1.31
CA VAL A 367 0.86 -12.70 -1.04
C VAL A 367 1.15 -13.72 0.06
N VAL A 368 0.16 -14.06 0.88
CA VAL A 368 0.39 -14.98 2.00
C VAL A 368 -0.44 -16.25 1.79
N LEU A 369 0.25 -17.40 1.71
CA LEU A 369 -0.38 -18.71 1.68
C LEU A 369 -0.50 -19.22 3.12
N LEU A 370 -1.71 -19.39 3.58
CA LEU A 370 -2.05 -19.91 4.90
C LEU A 370 -2.35 -21.39 4.81
N THR A 371 -1.87 -22.17 5.77
CA THR A 371 -2.28 -23.56 5.98
C THR A 371 -2.86 -23.66 7.37
N PHE A 372 -4.08 -24.16 7.50
CA PHE A 372 -4.79 -24.28 8.77
C PHE A 372 -4.54 -25.61 9.45
N HIS A 373 -4.36 -25.59 10.79
CA HIS A 373 -4.08 -26.77 11.61
C HIS A 373 -4.92 -26.83 12.87
#